data_4480c329ec40295e59f55f4457e47e19
#
_entry.id   4480c329ec40295e59f55f4457e47e19
#
_cell.length_a   1.000
_cell.length_b   1.000
_cell.length_c   1.000
_cell.angle_alpha   90.00
_cell.angle_beta   90.00
_cell.angle_gamma   90.00
#
_symmetry.space_group_name_H-M   'P 1'
#
loop_
_entity.id
_entity.type
_entity.pdbx_description
1 polymer ?
#
loop_
_entity_poly.entity_id
_entity_poly.type
_entity_poly.pdbx_seq_one_letter_code
_entity_poly.pdbx_strand_id
1 'polypeptide(L)' 'MSEERFIDLETRLAHQERLIDELNDVLTDQQTRLTRLEAVSESLKDRIRAIGESGAGPGAPDDERPPHY' A
#
# COMPACT_ATOMS: atom_id res chain seq x y z
N MET A 1 -8.52 32.83 32.81
CA MET A 1 -7.46 31.88 32.52
C MET A 1 -6.11 32.57 32.69
N SER A 2 -5.16 31.94 33.36
CA SER A 2 -3.87 32.56 33.54
C SER A 2 -3.08 32.51 32.24
N GLU A 3 -2.08 33.41 32.18
CA GLU A 3 -1.24 33.44 31.01
C GLU A 3 -0.44 32.15 30.85
N GLU A 4 -0.04 31.57 31.97
CA GLU A 4 0.69 30.30 31.94
C GLU A 4 -0.14 29.17 31.35
N ARG A 5 -1.42 29.13 31.70
CA ARG A 5 -2.31 28.12 31.15
C ARG A 5 -2.53 28.32 29.66
N PHE A 6 -2.62 29.58 29.26
CA PHE A 6 -2.79 29.90 27.86
C PHE A 6 -1.56 29.43 27.06
N ILE A 7 -0.38 29.68 27.56
CA ILE A 7 0.85 29.25 26.91
C ILE A 7 0.92 27.74 26.85
N ASP A 8 0.52 27.07 27.93
CA ASP A 8 0.51 25.61 27.97
C ASP A 8 -0.42 25.05 26.91
N LEU A 9 -1.62 25.63 26.77
CA LEU A 9 -2.58 25.18 25.77
C LEU A 9 -2.05 25.40 24.36
N GLU A 10 -1.42 26.54 24.12
CA GLU A 10 -0.84 26.82 22.81
C GLU A 10 0.26 25.79 22.47
N THR A 11 1.06 25.46 23.46
CA THR A 11 2.14 24.48 23.28
C THR A 11 1.56 23.11 22.91
N ARG A 12 0.51 22.70 23.62
CA ARG A 12 -0.15 21.42 23.33
C ARG A 12 -0.78 21.42 21.95
N LEU A 13 -1.42 22.53 21.59
CA LEU A 13 -2.04 22.63 20.29
C LEU A 13 -1.01 22.53 19.18
N ALA A 14 0.11 23.23 19.31
CA ALA A 14 1.18 23.17 18.32
C ALA A 14 1.74 21.75 18.20
N HIS A 15 1.86 21.04 19.32
CA HIS A 15 2.33 19.67 19.32
C HIS A 15 1.35 18.76 18.58
N GLN A 16 0.06 18.95 18.83
CA GLN A 16 -0.98 18.16 18.17
C GLN A 16 -1.02 18.44 16.67
N GLU A 17 -0.85 19.69 16.29
CA GLU A 17 -0.83 20.04 14.87
C GLU A 17 0.31 19.34 14.15
N ARG A 18 1.48 19.28 14.81
CA ARG A 18 2.61 18.58 14.23
C ARG A 18 2.36 17.10 14.09
N LEU A 19 1.72 16.49 15.09
CA LEU A 19 1.39 15.08 15.02
C LEU A 19 0.39 14.80 13.89
N ILE A 20 -0.56 15.69 13.71
CA ILE A 20 -1.53 15.54 12.62
C ILE A 20 -0.83 15.60 11.26
N ASP A 21 0.11 16.53 11.12
CA ASP A 21 0.87 16.64 9.87
C ASP A 21 1.67 15.37 9.60
N GLU A 22 2.31 14.83 10.65
CA GLU A 22 3.07 13.60 10.50
C GLU A 22 2.17 12.43 10.13
N LEU A 23 1.00 12.35 10.75
CA LEU A 23 0.04 11.30 10.42
C LEU A 23 -0.45 11.42 9.00
N ASN A 24 -0.70 12.65 8.55
CA ASN A 24 -1.12 12.87 7.17
C ASN A 24 -0.05 12.39 6.18
N ASP A 25 1.22 12.64 6.50
CA ASP A 25 2.31 12.16 5.65
C ASP A 25 2.32 10.64 5.59
N VAL A 26 2.14 9.99 6.73
CA VAL A 26 2.11 8.52 6.79
C VAL A 26 0.93 7.99 5.98
N LEU A 27 -0.24 8.61 6.14
CA LEU A 27 -1.43 8.18 5.41
C LEU A 27 -1.25 8.31 3.91
N THR A 28 -0.64 9.41 3.48
CA THR A 28 -0.38 9.63 2.06
C THR A 28 0.55 8.54 1.52
N ASP A 29 1.61 8.23 2.27
CA ASP A 29 2.54 7.19 1.88
C ASP A 29 1.84 5.84 1.80
N GLN A 30 1.02 5.52 2.79
CA GLN A 30 0.30 4.26 2.80
C GLN A 30 -0.69 4.16 1.65
N GLN A 31 -1.34 5.26 1.31
CA GLN A 31 -2.26 5.29 0.19
C GLN A 31 -1.53 4.98 -1.11
N THR A 32 -0.35 5.54 -1.29
CA THR A 32 0.47 5.27 -2.46
C THR A 32 0.85 3.80 -2.54
N ARG A 33 1.24 3.22 -1.40
CA ARG A 33 1.61 1.81 -1.36
C ARG A 33 0.43 0.90 -1.67
N LEU A 34 -0.73 1.23 -1.11
CA LEU A 34 -1.93 0.46 -1.38
C LEU A 34 -2.30 0.49 -2.86
N THR A 35 -2.21 1.66 -3.46
CA THR A 35 -2.52 1.79 -4.89
C THR A 35 -1.58 0.93 -5.73
N ARG A 36 -0.29 0.91 -5.37
CA ARG A 36 0.67 0.06 -6.07
C ARG A 36 0.36 -1.41 -5.89
N LEU A 37 0.04 -1.81 -4.67
CA LEU A 37 -0.29 -3.20 -4.39
C LEU A 37 -1.54 -3.63 -5.15
N GLU A 38 -2.52 -2.76 -5.24
CA GLU A 38 -3.72 -3.04 -6.00
C GLU A 38 -3.40 -3.25 -7.47
N ALA A 39 -2.52 -2.41 -8.01
CA ALA A 39 -2.12 -2.52 -9.41
C ALA A 39 -1.37 -3.84 -9.66
N VAL A 40 -0.46 -4.20 -8.77
CA VAL A 40 0.28 -5.45 -8.88
C VAL A 40 -0.68 -6.63 -8.79
N SER A 41 -1.62 -6.56 -7.86
CA SER A 41 -2.61 -7.63 -7.68
C SER A 41 -3.43 -7.84 -8.95
N GLU A 42 -3.89 -6.75 -9.56
CA GLU A 42 -4.66 -6.84 -10.79
C GLU A 42 -3.82 -7.42 -11.93
N SER A 43 -2.56 -6.99 -12.02
CA SER A 43 -1.65 -7.51 -13.03
C SER A 43 -1.44 -9.00 -12.87
N LEU A 44 -1.28 -9.47 -11.64
CA LEU A 44 -1.10 -10.89 -11.37
C LEU A 44 -2.36 -11.68 -11.70
N LYS A 45 -3.52 -11.14 -11.39
CA LYS A 45 -4.78 -11.79 -11.75
C LYS A 45 -4.90 -11.95 -13.26
N ASP A 46 -4.53 -10.92 -13.99
CA ASP A 46 -4.59 -10.97 -15.44
C ASP A 46 -3.66 -12.03 -16.00
N ARG A 47 -2.46 -12.14 -15.44
CA ARG A 47 -1.51 -13.17 -15.86
C ARG A 47 -2.03 -14.55 -15.58
N ILE A 48 -2.63 -14.74 -14.41
CA ILE A 48 -3.18 -16.04 -14.05
C ILE A 48 -4.32 -16.42 -15.01
N ARG A 49 -5.16 -15.46 -15.35
CA ARG A 49 -6.23 -15.71 -16.31
C ARG A 49 -5.66 -16.07 -17.68
N ALA A 50 -4.66 -15.32 -18.12
CA ALA A 50 -4.06 -15.57 -19.42
C ALA A 50 -3.45 -16.97 -19.48
N ILE A 51 -2.78 -17.38 -18.42
CA ILE A 51 -2.19 -18.71 -18.35
C ILE A 51 -3.28 -19.76 -18.40
N GLY A 52 -4.36 -19.56 -17.64
CA GLY A 52 -5.46 -20.50 -17.63
C GLY A 52 -6.15 -20.62 -18.98
N GLU A 53 -6.33 -19.48 -19.66
CA GLU A 53 -6.99 -19.46 -20.96
C GLU A 53 -6.14 -20.10 -22.03
N SER A 54 -4.82 -19.96 -21.93
CA SER A 54 -3.92 -20.55 -22.90
C SER A 54 -3.74 -22.04 -22.69
N GLY A 55 -4.20 -22.57 -21.58
CA GLY A 55 -3.99 -23.95 -21.23
C GLY A 55 -2.61 -24.25 -20.69
N ALA A 56 -1.82 -23.21 -20.49
CA ALA A 56 -0.44 -23.37 -20.01
C ALA A 56 -0.35 -23.01 -18.54
N GLY A 57 -1.32 -23.42 -17.75
CA GLY A 57 -1.33 -23.14 -16.34
C GLY A 57 -0.10 -23.68 -15.63
N PRO A 58 0.10 -23.25 -14.39
CA PRO A 58 1.28 -23.71 -13.64
C PRO A 58 1.38 -25.22 -13.55
N GLY A 59 0.29 -25.91 -13.68
CA GLY A 59 0.28 -27.36 -13.67
C GLY A 59 0.40 -27.97 -15.04
N ALA A 60 0.50 -27.19 -16.13
CA ALA A 60 0.60 -27.68 -17.49
C ALA A 60 1.98 -28.26 -17.73
N PRO A 61 2.09 -29.41 -18.42
CA PRO A 61 3.37 -30.07 -18.67
C PRO A 61 4.18 -29.35 -19.70
N ASP A 62 4.27 -29.32 -19.90
CA ASP A 62 4.74 -28.97 -20.65
C ASP A 62 5.22 -28.53 -20.86
N ASP A 63 5.48 -28.61 -20.98
CA ASP A 63 5.97 -28.18 -20.92
C ASP A 63 6.26 -27.91 -20.87
N GLU A 64 6.50 -27.82 -20.93
CA GLU A 64 6.97 -27.60 -20.39
C GLU A 64 7.28 -27.44 -20.13
N ARG A 65 7.77 -27.76 -20.43
CA ARG A 65 8.36 -27.67 -19.82
C ARG A 65 8.68 -27.69 -19.54
N PRO A 66 8.84 -28.05 -19.71
CA PRO A 66 9.34 -28.07 -19.10
C PRO A 66 9.82 -27.92 -18.88
N PRO A 67 10.08 -28.03 -18.82
CA PRO A 67 10.52 -27.87 -18.36
C PRO A 67 10.97 -27.28 -18.10
N HIS A 68 11.28 -27.26 -17.92
CA HIS A 68 11.62 -26.89 -17.42
C HIS A 68 11.80 -26.68 -16.69
N TYR A 69 11.88 -26.67 -16.40
CA TYR A 69 12.08 -26.74 -15.58
C TYR A 69 12.62 -26.88 -15.32
#